data_6db4415c5b874367f6ad93db5d49c3f7
#
_entry.id   6db4415c5b874367f6ad93db5d49c3f7
#
_cell.length_a   1.000
_cell.length_b   1.000
_cell.length_c   1.000
_cell.angle_alpha   90.00
_cell.angle_beta   90.00
_cell.angle_gamma   90.00
#
_symmetry.space_group_name_H-M   'P 1'
#
loop_
_entity.id
_entity.type
_entity.pdbx_description
1 polymer ?
#
loop_
_entity_poly.entity_id
_entity_poly.type
_entity_poly.pdbx_seq_one_letter_code
_entity_poly.pdbx_strand_id
1 'polypeptide(L)'
;LPEGYSTYKFITPSHFIWTMIDKEGNIVSGAGGTYTMIDGVYTETILYTLPGMKTWKGKKAIYNKVEIIGKKLSISGHLEFDKDKKVQNTEFWEKAD
;
A
#
# COMPACT_ATOMS: atom_id res chain seq x y z
N LEU A 1 14.34 -0.59 2.51
CA LEU A 1 14.22 0.72 3.14
C LEU A 1 15.57 1.21 3.63
N PRO A 2 15.82 2.52 3.53
CA PRO A 2 17.01 3.09 4.14
C PRO A 2 16.98 2.87 5.66
N GLU A 3 18.15 2.79 6.26
CA GLU A 3 18.26 2.61 7.69
C GLU A 3 17.58 3.76 8.45
N GLY A 4 16.85 3.40 9.52
CA GLY A 4 16.12 4.37 10.32
C GLY A 4 14.75 4.76 9.80
N TYR A 5 14.37 4.28 8.61
CA TYR A 5 13.04 4.52 8.05
C TYR A 5 12.06 3.43 8.49
N SER A 6 10.82 3.79 8.66
CA SER A 6 9.76 2.85 9.02
C SER A 6 8.54 3.08 8.13
N THR A 7 7.84 2.00 7.81
CA THR A 7 6.58 2.10 7.10
C THR A 7 5.46 1.52 7.96
N TYR A 8 4.31 2.18 7.88
CA TYR A 8 3.11 1.74 8.58
C TYR A 8 1.96 1.70 7.59
N LYS A 9 1.11 0.70 7.73
CA LYS A 9 -0.12 0.59 6.95
C LYS A 9 -1.28 0.40 7.90
N PHE A 10 -2.30 1.24 7.75
CA PHE A 10 -3.51 1.19 8.56
C PHE A 10 -4.66 0.76 7.67
N ILE A 11 -5.40 -0.26 8.08
CA ILE A 11 -6.50 -0.82 7.31
C ILE A 11 -7.75 -0.83 8.18
N THR A 12 -8.80 -0.18 7.70
CA THR A 12 -10.13 -0.20 8.32
C THR A 12 -11.03 -1.11 7.48
N PRO A 13 -12.31 -1.29 7.81
CA PRO A 13 -13.20 -2.10 6.98
C PRO A 13 -13.38 -1.62 5.54
N SER A 14 -13.05 -0.38 5.22
CA SER A 14 -13.27 0.17 3.87
C SER A 14 -12.10 0.96 3.31
N HIS A 15 -11.16 1.39 4.15
CA HIS A 15 -10.08 2.30 3.75
C HIS A 15 -8.72 1.77 4.15
N PHE A 16 -7.70 2.25 3.45
CA PHE A 16 -6.32 2.01 3.84
C PHE A 16 -5.55 3.33 3.82
N ILE A 17 -4.48 3.39 4.57
CA ILE A 17 -3.49 4.45 4.47
C ILE A 17 -2.12 3.85 4.79
N TRP A 18 -1.11 4.24 4.05
CA TRP A 18 0.26 3.86 4.40
C TRP A 18 1.12 5.10 4.48
N THR A 19 2.13 5.05 5.34
CA THR A 19 3.07 6.14 5.54
C THR A 19 4.48 5.58 5.64
N MET A 20 5.45 6.34 5.14
CA MET A 20 6.87 6.08 5.36
C MET A 20 7.41 7.23 6.19
N ILE A 21 8.06 6.90 7.28
CA ILE A 21 8.54 7.86 8.27
C ILE A 21 10.05 7.76 8.35
N ASP A 22 10.74 8.90 8.28
CA ASP A 22 12.19 8.93 8.42
C ASP A 22 12.60 8.81 9.90
N LYS A 23 13.91 8.78 10.14
CA LYS A 23 14.44 8.61 11.49
C LYS A 23 14.14 9.78 12.42
N GLU A 24 13.72 10.91 11.87
CA GLU A 24 13.38 12.11 12.65
C GLU A 24 11.89 12.22 12.92
N GLY A 25 11.10 11.25 12.45
CA GLY A 25 9.67 11.23 12.66
C GLY A 25 8.86 11.98 11.62
N ASN A 26 9.48 12.37 10.50
CA ASN A 26 8.78 13.09 9.43
C ASN A 26 8.18 12.11 8.43
N ILE A 27 6.98 12.41 7.96
CA ILE A 27 6.36 11.62 6.88
C ILE A 27 6.98 12.04 5.56
N VAL A 28 7.68 11.11 4.92
CA VAL A 28 8.37 11.38 3.65
C VAL A 28 7.64 10.79 2.45
N SER A 29 6.73 9.86 2.67
CA SER A 29 5.93 9.26 1.61
C SER A 29 4.64 8.75 2.21
N GLY A 30 3.58 8.70 1.43
CA GLY A 30 2.31 8.19 1.93
C GLY A 30 1.18 8.38 0.95
N ALA A 31 0.22 7.48 1.04
CA ALA A 31 -0.98 7.50 0.22
C ALA A 31 -2.09 6.73 0.92
N GLY A 32 -3.30 6.98 0.52
CA GLY A 32 -4.45 6.27 1.06
C GLY A 32 -5.63 6.31 0.12
N GLY A 33 -6.66 5.57 0.48
CA GLY A 33 -7.88 5.49 -0.30
C GLY A 33 -8.77 4.36 0.18
N THR A 34 -9.45 3.75 -0.76
CA THR A 34 -10.37 2.64 -0.48
C THR A 34 -9.79 1.33 -1.00
N TYR A 35 -10.32 0.23 -0.50
CA TYR A 35 -9.93 -1.08 -1.02
C TYR A 35 -11.14 -2.00 -1.08
N THR A 36 -10.99 -3.03 -1.89
CA THR A 36 -11.93 -4.15 -1.93
C THR A 36 -11.16 -5.46 -1.80
N MET A 37 -11.82 -6.44 -1.21
CA MET A 37 -11.31 -7.81 -1.15
C MET A 37 -12.41 -8.71 -1.71
N ILE A 38 -12.22 -9.18 -2.93
CA ILE A 38 -13.22 -9.98 -3.65
C ILE A 38 -12.54 -11.20 -4.24
N ASP A 39 -13.05 -12.39 -3.88
CA ASP A 39 -12.54 -13.66 -4.40
C ASP A 39 -11.02 -13.81 -4.25
N GLY A 40 -10.48 -13.35 -3.11
CA GLY A 40 -9.06 -13.46 -2.82
C GLY A 40 -8.20 -12.40 -3.48
N VAL A 41 -8.80 -11.45 -4.17
CA VAL A 41 -8.08 -10.33 -4.82
C VAL A 41 -8.28 -9.07 -4.00
N TYR A 42 -7.16 -8.50 -3.56
CA TYR A 42 -7.13 -7.27 -2.77
C TYR A 42 -6.75 -6.12 -3.70
N THR A 43 -7.65 -5.15 -3.84
CA THR A 43 -7.45 -4.01 -4.74
C THR A 43 -7.51 -2.71 -3.95
N GLU A 44 -6.45 -1.93 -4.02
CA GLU A 44 -6.39 -0.58 -3.43
C GLU A 44 -6.61 0.44 -4.52
N THR A 45 -7.45 1.45 -4.23
CA THR A 45 -7.63 2.60 -5.11
C THR A 45 -7.09 3.82 -4.38
N ILE A 46 -6.09 4.47 -4.95
CA ILE A 46 -5.40 5.60 -4.33
C ILE A 46 -6.23 6.86 -4.58
N LEU A 47 -6.73 7.48 -3.52
CA LEU A 47 -7.56 8.67 -3.61
C LEU A 47 -6.86 9.93 -3.12
N TYR A 48 -5.90 9.80 -2.20
CA TYR A 48 -5.16 10.94 -1.67
C TYR A 48 -3.71 10.56 -1.44
N THR A 49 -2.84 11.54 -1.59
CA THR A 49 -1.39 11.35 -1.48
C THR A 49 -0.77 12.60 -0.88
N LEU A 50 0.52 12.51 -0.51
CA LEU A 50 1.31 13.70 -0.28
C LEU A 50 1.47 14.47 -1.59
N PRO A 51 1.67 15.82 -1.55
CA PRO A 51 1.75 16.62 -2.78
C PRO A 51 2.75 16.12 -3.82
N GLY A 52 3.89 15.60 -3.38
CA GLY A 52 4.91 15.08 -4.29
C GLY A 52 4.55 13.79 -5.00
N MET A 53 3.43 13.16 -4.62
CA MET A 53 2.99 11.89 -5.19
C MET A 53 1.64 12.00 -5.88
N LYS A 54 1.22 13.21 -6.25
CA LYS A 54 -0.13 13.41 -6.78
C LYS A 54 -0.42 12.66 -8.08
N THR A 55 0.61 12.24 -8.81
CA THR A 55 0.43 11.44 -10.03
C THR A 55 -0.13 10.05 -9.72
N TRP A 56 -0.08 9.62 -8.46
CA TRP A 56 -0.61 8.33 -8.03
C TRP A 56 -2.11 8.36 -7.79
N LYS A 57 -2.72 9.55 -7.70
CA LYS A 57 -4.16 9.67 -7.46
C LYS A 57 -4.96 9.01 -8.57
N GLY A 58 -5.96 8.21 -8.17
CA GLY A 58 -6.79 7.47 -9.10
C GLY A 58 -6.20 6.18 -9.62
N LYS A 59 -4.95 5.89 -9.26
CA LYS A 59 -4.29 4.66 -9.67
C LYS A 59 -4.70 3.51 -8.76
N LYS A 60 -4.53 2.29 -9.26
CA LYS A 60 -4.90 1.08 -8.53
C LYS A 60 -3.71 0.17 -8.32
N ALA A 61 -3.73 -0.51 -7.18
CA ALA A 61 -2.81 -1.60 -6.89
C ALA A 61 -3.65 -2.86 -6.74
N ILE A 62 -3.39 -3.85 -7.55
CA ILE A 62 -4.17 -5.10 -7.59
C ILE A 62 -3.29 -6.25 -7.13
N TYR A 63 -3.65 -6.84 -6.00
CA TYR A 63 -2.89 -7.93 -5.39
C TYR A 63 -3.72 -9.22 -5.48
N ASN A 64 -3.36 -10.06 -6.45
CA ASN A 64 -4.05 -11.33 -6.68
C ASN A 64 -3.50 -12.47 -5.83
N LYS A 65 -2.47 -12.23 -5.07
CA LYS A 65 -1.89 -13.21 -4.16
C LYS A 65 -1.84 -12.60 -2.77
N VAL A 66 -2.67 -13.10 -1.87
CA VAL A 66 -2.79 -12.61 -0.49
C VAL A 66 -2.58 -13.79 0.44
N GLU A 67 -1.64 -13.68 1.36
CA GLU A 67 -1.33 -14.75 2.31
C GLU A 67 -1.20 -14.16 3.69
N ILE A 68 -1.90 -14.74 4.66
CA ILE A 68 -1.84 -14.33 6.05
C ILE A 68 -1.39 -15.52 6.88
N ILE A 69 -0.25 -15.37 7.55
CA ILE A 69 0.27 -16.39 8.46
C ILE A 69 0.55 -15.73 9.80
N GLY A 70 -0.30 -16.04 10.80
CA GLY A 70 -0.20 -15.42 12.12
C GLY A 70 -0.40 -13.91 12.01
N LYS A 71 0.61 -13.13 12.39
CA LYS A 71 0.59 -11.67 12.33
C LYS A 71 1.21 -11.12 11.05
N LYS A 72 1.61 -11.99 10.13
CA LYS A 72 2.30 -11.58 8.90
C LYS A 72 1.38 -11.62 7.70
N LEU A 73 1.40 -10.56 6.92
CA LEU A 73 0.63 -10.42 5.69
C LEU A 73 1.61 -10.27 4.53
N SER A 74 1.40 -11.08 3.49
CA SER A 74 2.16 -10.99 2.26
C SER A 74 1.17 -10.75 1.13
N ILE A 75 1.37 -9.69 0.35
CA ILE A 75 0.53 -9.41 -0.81
C ILE A 75 1.42 -9.19 -2.01
N SER A 76 0.99 -9.72 -3.15
CA SER A 76 1.76 -9.70 -4.37
C SER A 76 0.83 -9.45 -5.55
N GLY A 77 1.24 -8.58 -6.45
CA GLY A 77 0.45 -8.24 -7.61
C GLY A 77 1.12 -7.15 -8.41
N HIS A 78 0.35 -6.16 -8.86
CA HIS A 78 0.90 -5.10 -9.69
C HIS A 78 0.23 -3.77 -9.42
N LEU A 79 1.00 -2.71 -9.68
CA LEU A 79 0.50 -1.33 -9.67
C LEU A 79 0.13 -0.96 -11.10
N GLU A 80 -1.04 -0.37 -11.28
CA GLU A 80 -1.49 0.10 -12.60
C GLU A 80 -1.33 1.62 -12.66
N PHE A 81 -0.25 2.09 -13.29
CA PHE A 81 0.01 3.51 -13.43
C PHE A 81 -0.67 4.10 -14.67
N ASP A 82 -0.76 3.31 -15.74
CA ASP A 82 -1.52 3.66 -16.94
C ASP A 82 -1.92 2.36 -17.65
N LYS A 83 -2.62 2.48 -18.78
CA LYS A 83 -3.17 1.32 -19.50
C LYS A 83 -2.13 0.28 -19.90
N ASP A 84 -0.90 0.73 -20.16
CA ASP A 84 0.14 -0.15 -20.71
C ASP A 84 1.25 -0.46 -19.71
N LYS A 85 1.22 0.15 -18.52
CA LYS A 85 2.26 -0.06 -17.53
C LYS A 85 1.72 -0.77 -16.29
N LYS A 86 2.19 -1.99 -16.10
CA LYS A 86 1.95 -2.76 -14.89
C LYS A 86 3.28 -3.03 -14.21
N VAL A 87 3.43 -2.50 -13.01
CA VAL A 87 4.67 -2.65 -12.25
C VAL A 87 4.43 -3.69 -11.16
N GLN A 88 5.23 -4.75 -11.16
CA GLN A 88 5.13 -5.79 -10.14
C GLN A 88 5.44 -5.21 -8.77
N ASN A 89 4.65 -5.59 -7.80
CA ASN A 89 4.84 -5.14 -6.43
C ASN A 89 4.52 -6.24 -5.44
N THR A 90 5.39 -6.38 -4.45
CA THR A 90 5.17 -7.32 -3.35
C THR A 90 5.39 -6.57 -2.06
N GLU A 91 4.47 -6.75 -1.12
CA GLU A 91 4.57 -6.12 0.20
C GLU A 91 4.52 -7.17 1.29
N PHE A 92 5.32 -6.96 2.32
CA PHE A 92 5.35 -7.80 3.51
C PHE A 92 5.05 -6.90 4.71
N TRP A 93 4.04 -7.24 5.47
CA TRP A 93 3.61 -6.47 6.62
C TRP A 93 3.51 -7.35 7.84
N GLU A 94 3.75 -6.78 8.98
CA GLU A 94 3.56 -7.46 10.26
C GLU A 94 2.60 -6.63 11.11
N LYS A 95 1.62 -7.32 11.69
CA LYS A 95 0.63 -6.64 12.53
C LYS A 95 1.31 -6.10 13.79
N ALA A 96 1.09 -4.81 14.05
CA ALA A 96 1.55 -4.19 15.27
C ALA A 96 0.59 -4.52 16.41
N ASP A 97 1.12 -4.69 17.59
CA ASP A 97 0.32 -4.94 18.78
C ASP A 97 -0.16 -3.63 19.41
#